data_7cead7a6ef5175c25adf08cd0af70b05
#
_entry.id   7cead7a6ef5175c25adf08cd0af70b05
#
_cell.length_a   1.000
_cell.length_b   1.000
_cell.length_c   1.000
_cell.angle_alpha   90.00
_cell.angle_beta   90.00
_cell.angle_gamma   90.00
#
_symmetry.space_group_name_H-M   'P 1'
#
loop_
_entity.id
_entity.type
_entity.pdbx_description
1 polymer ?
#
loop_
_entity_poly.entity_id
_entity_poly.type
_entity_poly.pdbx_seq_one_letter_code
_entity_poly.pdbx_strand_id
1 'polypeptide(L)'
;SASMGNFPIFVYPSCPNLSECRLQKTFRGSHYKKESVQATPGYFSIELENGVKSEMAASMKVALFKFSFANGTDTTDMTILQEGSDLPGSQGTRALYIDPVKQRFTAEGRFNPSFGQGHYRAYTCVDVKGAKVQDVGGFNSSAVLPDQSYMNDTSLYFGPKQGVYARFENVKATDTIWVRYGLSWLSIERACENAENEVGDWNFERLRRESEKAWRKKLAPIKIDSKGVDKKHLRNYWSGVYRAFLSPQDYTGENQLWNSTEPYYDSWYCIWDTFRGVHPFYMLVDTISQSRMVRSLIDTQKHLGWLPD
;
A
#
# COMPACT_ATOMS: atom_id res chain seq x y z
N SER A 1 -11.57 -4.83 9.14
CA SER A 1 -10.57 -3.88 8.62
C SER A 1 -9.48 -4.60 7.84
N ALA A 2 -8.99 -3.95 6.79
CA ALA A 2 -7.91 -4.50 5.98
C ALA A 2 -6.62 -4.62 6.80
N SER A 3 -5.89 -5.72 6.60
CA SER A 3 -4.57 -5.90 7.19
C SER A 3 -3.53 -5.04 6.46
N MET A 4 -2.54 -4.59 7.18
CA MET A 4 -1.41 -3.87 6.57
C MET A 4 -0.43 -4.86 5.96
N GLY A 5 0.11 -4.53 4.79
CA GLY A 5 1.15 -5.30 4.13
C GLY A 5 0.67 -6.39 3.18
N ASN A 6 -0.57 -6.27 2.68
CA ASN A 6 -1.07 -7.14 1.63
C ASN A 6 -0.28 -6.91 0.34
N PHE A 7 0.10 -7.98 -0.34
CA PHE A 7 0.87 -7.95 -1.60
C PHE A 7 2.09 -7.02 -1.55
N PRO A 8 3.02 -7.20 -0.60
CA PRO A 8 4.20 -6.36 -0.52
C PRO A 8 5.07 -6.49 -1.77
N ILE A 9 5.67 -5.38 -2.16
CA ILE A 9 6.74 -5.34 -3.18
C ILE A 9 8.08 -5.21 -2.48
N PHE A 10 9.14 -5.69 -3.12
CA PHE A 10 10.51 -5.51 -2.67
C PHE A 10 11.45 -5.33 -3.86
N VAL A 11 12.51 -4.54 -3.66
CA VAL A 11 13.52 -4.26 -4.67
C VAL A 11 14.88 -4.76 -4.17
N TYR A 12 15.46 -5.68 -4.91
CA TYR A 12 16.86 -6.02 -4.80
C TYR A 12 17.66 -5.16 -5.78
N PRO A 13 18.68 -4.42 -5.35
CA PRO A 13 19.51 -3.66 -6.28
C PRO A 13 20.27 -4.60 -7.20
N SER A 14 20.73 -5.76 -6.69
CA SER A 14 21.40 -6.79 -7.47
C SER A 14 20.95 -8.18 -7.02
N CYS A 15 20.68 -9.06 -7.97
CA CYS A 15 20.32 -10.45 -7.72
C CYS A 15 20.78 -11.35 -8.89
N PRO A 16 22.10 -11.50 -9.11
CA PRO A 16 22.64 -12.27 -10.24
C PRO A 16 22.36 -13.77 -10.14
N ASN A 17 22.24 -14.29 -8.92
CA ASN A 17 21.87 -15.68 -8.68
C ASN A 17 20.57 -15.72 -7.85
N LEU A 18 19.46 -16.03 -8.51
CA LEU A 18 18.13 -16.09 -7.87
C LEU A 18 18.04 -17.10 -6.73
N SER A 19 18.85 -18.17 -6.75
CA SER A 19 18.86 -19.17 -5.67
C SER A 19 19.48 -18.64 -4.38
N GLU A 20 20.33 -17.63 -4.48
CA GLU A 20 20.98 -16.97 -3.34
C GLU A 20 20.17 -15.76 -2.83
N CYS A 21 19.34 -15.18 -3.68
CA CYS A 21 18.46 -14.09 -3.31
C CYS A 21 17.28 -14.60 -2.48
N ARG A 22 17.16 -14.09 -1.27
CA ARG A 22 16.13 -14.52 -0.32
C ARG A 22 14.78 -13.87 -0.67
N LEU A 23 14.07 -14.40 -1.68
CA LEU A 23 12.85 -13.79 -2.21
C LEU A 23 11.69 -13.76 -1.22
N GLN A 24 11.65 -14.68 -0.25
CA GLN A 24 10.56 -14.76 0.73
C GLN A 24 10.69 -13.67 1.80
N LYS A 25 9.57 -13.09 2.19
CA LYS A 25 9.42 -12.04 3.21
C LYS A 25 10.18 -12.35 4.52
N THR A 26 10.15 -13.58 4.97
CA THR A 26 10.79 -13.99 6.23
C THR A 26 12.31 -13.80 6.22
N PHE A 27 12.93 -13.83 5.04
CA PHE A 27 14.39 -13.86 4.88
C PHE A 27 14.96 -12.65 4.16
N ARG A 28 14.14 -11.84 3.49
CA ARG A 28 14.60 -10.70 2.69
C ARG A 28 14.73 -9.38 3.46
N GLY A 29 14.68 -9.43 4.78
CA GLY A 29 14.87 -8.24 5.61
C GLY A 29 16.17 -7.52 5.27
N SER A 30 16.11 -6.19 5.12
CA SER A 30 17.26 -5.33 4.94
C SER A 30 17.32 -4.31 6.06
N HIS A 31 18.53 -4.05 6.56
CA HIS A 31 18.73 -2.95 7.49
C HIS A 31 18.57 -1.60 6.77
N TYR A 32 18.25 -0.57 7.53
CA TYR A 32 18.09 0.78 7.00
C TYR A 32 18.88 1.80 7.79
N LYS A 33 19.27 2.88 7.15
CA LYS A 33 19.94 4.02 7.78
C LYS A 33 18.90 4.82 8.57
N LYS A 34 18.96 4.76 9.88
CA LYS A 34 17.95 5.34 10.77
C LYS A 34 17.74 6.83 10.55
N GLU A 35 18.80 7.57 10.29
CA GLU A 35 18.79 9.02 10.03
C GLU A 35 18.22 9.41 8.66
N SER A 36 18.08 8.44 7.73
CA SER A 36 17.52 8.67 6.40
C SER A 36 16.00 8.70 6.37
N VAL A 37 15.35 8.24 7.45
CA VAL A 37 13.90 8.13 7.52
C VAL A 37 13.26 9.51 7.57
N GLN A 38 12.44 9.80 6.56
CA GLN A 38 11.61 11.01 6.52
C GLN A 38 10.14 10.59 6.39
N ALA A 39 9.30 11.08 7.28
CA ALA A 39 7.87 10.85 7.27
C ALA A 39 7.13 12.16 7.50
N THR A 40 6.36 12.56 6.52
CA THR A 40 5.43 13.69 6.59
C THR A 40 4.10 13.26 6.01
N PRO A 41 2.98 13.91 6.35
CA PRO A 41 1.71 13.60 5.69
C PRO A 41 1.84 13.67 4.16
N GLY A 42 1.57 12.55 3.49
CA GLY A 42 1.65 12.43 2.03
C GLY A 42 3.02 12.07 1.44
N TYR A 43 4.05 11.90 2.28
CA TYR A 43 5.38 11.51 1.81
C TYR A 43 6.13 10.66 2.84
N PHE A 44 6.79 9.62 2.36
CA PHE A 44 7.72 8.81 3.14
C PHE A 44 8.98 8.51 2.33
N SER A 45 10.14 8.51 2.99
CA SER A 45 11.38 8.00 2.38
C SER A 45 12.24 7.26 3.38
N ILE A 46 13.05 6.34 2.86
CA ILE A 46 13.98 5.51 3.62
C ILE A 46 15.14 5.08 2.73
N GLU A 47 16.34 5.02 3.29
CA GLU A 47 17.51 4.43 2.64
C GLU A 47 17.87 3.11 3.32
N LEU A 48 18.01 2.06 2.52
CA LEU A 48 18.45 0.75 2.97
C LEU A 48 19.98 0.67 2.93
N GLU A 49 20.56 -0.19 3.77
CA GLU A 49 22.02 -0.40 3.79
C GLU A 49 22.55 -1.07 2.52
N ASN A 50 21.67 -1.76 1.77
CA ASN A 50 22.01 -2.34 0.47
C ASN A 50 22.09 -1.29 -0.68
N GLY A 51 22.00 0.00 -0.36
CA GLY A 51 22.14 1.09 -1.32
C GLY A 51 20.84 1.55 -1.99
N VAL A 52 19.69 0.92 -1.71
CA VAL A 52 18.40 1.36 -2.26
C VAL A 52 17.83 2.49 -1.42
N LYS A 53 17.47 3.60 -2.05
CA LYS A 53 16.60 4.63 -1.49
C LYS A 53 15.20 4.49 -2.07
N SER A 54 14.21 4.40 -1.20
CA SER A 54 12.80 4.38 -1.57
C SER A 54 12.11 5.66 -1.13
N GLU A 55 11.43 6.32 -2.06
CA GLU A 55 10.56 7.47 -1.80
C GLU A 55 9.14 7.09 -2.21
N MET A 56 8.14 7.53 -1.45
CA MET A 56 6.75 7.11 -1.61
C MET A 56 5.81 8.30 -1.47
N ALA A 57 4.89 8.42 -2.42
CA ALA A 57 3.75 9.34 -2.36
C ALA A 57 2.49 8.60 -2.80
N ALA A 58 1.32 9.05 -2.35
CA ALA A 58 0.06 8.36 -2.64
C ALA A 58 -1.07 9.34 -2.95
N SER A 59 -2.00 8.88 -3.78
CA SER A 59 -3.32 9.44 -4.02
C SER A 59 -4.38 8.67 -3.22
N MET A 60 -5.60 8.57 -3.72
CA MET A 60 -6.69 7.86 -3.02
C MET A 60 -6.50 6.34 -3.04
N LYS A 61 -6.14 5.76 -4.20
CA LYS A 61 -6.05 4.32 -4.43
C LYS A 61 -4.75 3.89 -5.08
N VAL A 62 -3.81 4.82 -5.25
CA VAL A 62 -2.55 4.58 -5.95
C VAL A 62 -1.39 5.11 -5.15
N ALA A 63 -0.33 4.32 -5.06
CA ALA A 63 0.96 4.77 -4.58
C ALA A 63 1.96 4.83 -5.74
N LEU A 64 2.82 5.84 -5.74
CA LEU A 64 3.97 5.91 -6.63
C LEU A 64 5.23 5.83 -5.79
N PHE A 65 6.03 4.81 -6.09
CA PHE A 65 7.35 4.61 -5.50
C PHE A 65 8.41 5.09 -6.48
N LYS A 66 9.43 5.69 -5.93
CA LYS A 66 10.64 6.08 -6.63
C LYS A 66 11.83 5.40 -5.97
N PHE A 67 12.50 4.55 -6.70
CA PHE A 67 13.73 3.89 -6.25
C PHE A 67 14.92 4.52 -6.93
N SER A 68 15.92 4.88 -6.15
CA SER A 68 17.24 5.34 -6.59
C SER A 68 18.32 4.57 -5.83
N PHE A 69 19.53 4.60 -6.34
CA PHE A 69 20.62 3.80 -5.82
C PHE A 69 21.78 4.70 -5.38
N ALA A 70 22.46 4.34 -4.31
CA ALA A 70 23.67 5.02 -3.87
C ALA A 70 24.78 4.82 -4.91
N ASN A 71 25.68 5.79 -5.01
CA ASN A 71 26.85 5.67 -5.88
C ASN A 71 27.67 4.40 -5.55
N GLY A 72 28.00 3.62 -6.59
CA GLY A 72 28.73 2.38 -6.43
C GLY A 72 27.87 1.17 -6.02
N THR A 73 26.56 1.32 -5.89
CA THR A 73 25.67 0.18 -5.71
C THR A 73 25.72 -0.69 -6.96
N ASP A 74 25.94 -2.00 -6.77
CA ASP A 74 25.77 -2.98 -7.84
C ASP A 74 24.27 -3.08 -8.18
N THR A 75 23.97 -2.89 -9.47
CA THR A 75 22.60 -2.97 -9.99
C THR A 75 22.45 -4.06 -11.07
N THR A 76 23.42 -4.97 -11.12
CA THR A 76 23.38 -6.13 -12.01
C THR A 76 22.19 -7.01 -11.64
N ASP A 77 21.35 -7.32 -12.64
CA ASP A 77 20.14 -8.13 -12.47
C ASP A 77 19.22 -7.58 -11.34
N MET A 78 19.01 -6.26 -11.31
CA MET A 78 18.08 -5.64 -10.39
C MET A 78 16.74 -6.37 -10.44
N THR A 79 16.20 -6.73 -9.28
CA THR A 79 15.00 -7.55 -9.20
C THR A 79 13.90 -6.86 -8.40
N ILE A 80 12.71 -6.81 -8.97
CA ILE A 80 11.50 -6.41 -8.27
C ILE A 80 10.62 -7.64 -8.12
N LEU A 81 10.09 -7.84 -6.93
CA LEU A 81 9.14 -8.91 -6.65
C LEU A 81 7.86 -8.39 -6.00
N GLN A 82 6.77 -9.13 -6.23
CA GLN A 82 5.52 -9.00 -5.50
C GLN A 82 5.18 -10.34 -4.85
N GLU A 83 4.88 -10.32 -3.56
CA GLU A 83 4.53 -11.52 -2.80
C GLU A 83 3.05 -11.51 -2.43
N GLY A 84 2.38 -12.66 -2.57
CA GLY A 84 1.00 -12.86 -2.14
C GLY A 84 0.93 -13.14 -0.64
N SER A 85 1.46 -12.25 0.19
CA SER A 85 1.47 -12.40 1.64
C SER A 85 0.86 -11.21 2.36
N ASP A 86 0.70 -11.32 3.65
CA ASP A 86 0.25 -10.29 4.56
C ASP A 86 1.08 -10.33 5.85
N LEU A 87 1.23 -9.21 6.52
CA LEU A 87 2.02 -9.11 7.75
C LEU A 87 1.56 -10.09 8.85
N PRO A 88 0.29 -10.16 9.19
CA PRO A 88 -0.20 -11.11 10.20
C PRO A 88 -0.39 -12.53 9.67
N GLY A 89 -0.12 -12.81 8.40
CA GLY A 89 -0.37 -14.12 7.80
C GLY A 89 -1.85 -14.43 7.61
N SER A 90 -2.68 -13.42 7.40
CA SER A 90 -4.14 -13.54 7.28
C SER A 90 -4.62 -13.94 5.88
N GLN A 91 -3.71 -14.07 4.91
CA GLN A 91 -4.08 -14.40 3.55
C GLN A 91 -4.66 -15.81 3.42
N GLY A 92 -5.71 -15.90 2.60
CA GLY A 92 -6.26 -17.16 2.08
C GLY A 92 -5.82 -17.41 0.64
N THR A 93 -6.79 -17.71 -0.24
CA THR A 93 -6.52 -17.90 -1.67
C THR A 93 -5.89 -16.66 -2.30
N ARG A 94 -5.00 -16.88 -3.25
CA ARG A 94 -4.30 -15.80 -3.97
C ARG A 94 -3.88 -16.25 -5.35
N ALA A 95 -3.79 -15.29 -6.26
CA ALA A 95 -3.16 -15.46 -7.55
C ALA A 95 -2.30 -14.24 -7.86
N LEU A 96 -1.14 -14.47 -8.45
CA LEU A 96 -0.21 -13.44 -8.88
C LEU A 96 0.23 -13.72 -10.30
N TYR A 97 0.34 -12.68 -11.09
CA TYR A 97 0.79 -12.76 -12.47
C TYR A 97 1.76 -11.63 -12.78
N ILE A 98 2.76 -11.90 -13.62
CA ILE A 98 3.66 -10.91 -14.20
C ILE A 98 3.60 -10.95 -15.72
N ASP A 99 3.25 -9.83 -16.34
CA ASP A 99 3.33 -9.59 -17.78
C ASP A 99 4.66 -8.90 -18.11
N PRO A 100 5.63 -9.62 -18.72
CA PRO A 100 6.95 -9.05 -19.02
C PRO A 100 6.90 -7.96 -20.11
N VAL A 101 5.92 -8.03 -21.02
CA VAL A 101 5.77 -7.06 -22.12
C VAL A 101 5.26 -5.72 -21.61
N LYS A 102 4.25 -5.75 -20.74
CA LYS A 102 3.72 -4.56 -20.09
C LYS A 102 4.53 -4.11 -18.87
N GLN A 103 5.47 -4.94 -18.43
CA GLN A 103 6.21 -4.74 -17.17
C GLN A 103 5.24 -4.53 -15.99
N ARG A 104 4.20 -5.39 -15.92
CA ARG A 104 3.04 -5.25 -15.04
C ARG A 104 2.87 -6.50 -14.19
N PHE A 105 2.83 -6.29 -12.88
CA PHE A 105 2.41 -7.32 -11.94
C PHE A 105 0.93 -7.11 -11.62
N THR A 106 0.18 -8.19 -11.54
CA THR A 106 -1.19 -8.17 -11.01
C THR A 106 -1.35 -9.24 -9.94
N ALA A 107 -2.14 -8.93 -8.95
CA ALA A 107 -2.43 -9.91 -7.91
C ALA A 107 -3.85 -9.76 -7.40
N GLU A 108 -4.43 -10.90 -7.02
CA GLU A 108 -5.66 -10.97 -6.27
C GLU A 108 -5.49 -11.88 -5.06
N GLY A 109 -6.26 -11.63 -4.02
CA GLY A 109 -6.24 -12.48 -2.84
C GLY A 109 -7.44 -12.28 -1.95
N ARG A 110 -7.75 -13.35 -1.20
CA ARG A 110 -8.70 -13.33 -0.11
C ARG A 110 -7.93 -13.20 1.20
N PHE A 111 -8.39 -12.30 2.04
CA PHE A 111 -7.75 -12.03 3.32
C PHE A 111 -8.78 -12.09 4.45
N ASN A 112 -8.32 -12.49 5.63
CA ASN A 112 -9.09 -12.34 6.86
C ASN A 112 -8.87 -10.92 7.42
N PRO A 113 -9.88 -10.28 7.99
CA PRO A 113 -9.71 -8.97 8.60
C PRO A 113 -8.81 -9.07 9.83
N SER A 114 -8.17 -7.96 10.20
CA SER A 114 -7.37 -7.87 11.44
C SER A 114 -8.25 -7.99 12.68
N PHE A 115 -9.48 -7.53 12.59
CA PHE A 115 -10.51 -7.60 13.62
C PHE A 115 -11.84 -7.98 13.00
N GLY A 116 -12.69 -8.66 13.78
CA GLY A 116 -14.00 -9.10 13.34
C GLY A 116 -13.97 -10.43 12.58
N GLN A 117 -15.09 -10.78 12.01
CA GLN A 117 -15.32 -12.01 11.27
C GLN A 117 -15.43 -11.75 9.77
N GLY A 118 -15.40 -12.85 9.00
CA GLY A 118 -15.53 -12.78 7.55
C GLY A 118 -14.20 -12.73 6.81
N HIS A 119 -14.24 -12.17 5.62
CA HIS A 119 -13.07 -12.01 4.75
C HIS A 119 -13.33 -10.87 3.76
N TYR A 120 -12.26 -10.36 3.18
CA TYR A 120 -12.31 -9.41 2.09
C TYR A 120 -11.38 -9.84 0.95
N ARG A 121 -11.62 -9.32 -0.24
CA ARG A 121 -10.72 -9.47 -1.39
C ARG A 121 -9.97 -8.17 -1.64
N ALA A 122 -8.74 -8.29 -2.11
CA ALA A 122 -7.95 -7.17 -2.58
C ALA A 122 -7.28 -7.53 -3.89
N TYR A 123 -7.14 -6.52 -4.75
CA TYR A 123 -6.61 -6.63 -6.10
C TYR A 123 -5.58 -5.55 -6.31
N THR A 124 -4.47 -5.89 -6.97
CA THR A 124 -3.41 -4.94 -7.27
C THR A 124 -3.03 -4.96 -8.74
N CYS A 125 -2.60 -3.80 -9.21
CA CYS A 125 -2.01 -3.62 -10.52
C CYS A 125 -0.75 -2.75 -10.33
N VAL A 126 0.41 -3.32 -10.62
CA VAL A 126 1.71 -2.70 -10.32
C VAL A 126 2.52 -2.60 -11.60
N ASP A 127 2.79 -1.39 -12.04
CA ASP A 127 3.59 -1.11 -13.24
C ASP A 127 4.98 -0.66 -12.86
N VAL A 128 5.98 -1.06 -13.67
CA VAL A 128 7.37 -0.65 -13.52
C VAL A 128 7.79 0.19 -14.71
N LYS A 129 8.51 1.29 -14.45
CA LYS A 129 9.07 2.19 -15.48
C LYS A 129 10.51 2.58 -15.10
N GLY A 130 11.35 2.76 -16.09
CA GLY A 130 12.75 3.20 -15.93
C GLY A 130 13.78 2.09 -16.20
N ALA A 131 13.33 0.85 -16.40
CA ALA A 131 14.15 -0.27 -16.81
C ALA A 131 13.37 -1.21 -17.74
N LYS A 132 14.06 -2.14 -18.38
CA LYS A 132 13.43 -3.14 -19.26
C LYS A 132 13.55 -4.53 -18.63
N VAL A 133 12.47 -5.29 -18.64
CA VAL A 133 12.45 -6.66 -18.14
C VAL A 133 13.37 -7.54 -18.96
N GLN A 134 14.27 -8.27 -18.29
CA GLN A 134 15.14 -9.29 -18.83
C GLN A 134 14.46 -10.66 -18.79
N ASP A 135 14.00 -11.05 -17.61
CA ASP A 135 13.28 -12.29 -17.39
C ASP A 135 12.30 -12.17 -16.21
N VAL A 136 11.41 -13.13 -16.11
CA VAL A 136 10.40 -13.22 -15.07
C VAL A 136 10.34 -14.61 -14.49
N GLY A 137 9.76 -14.75 -13.30
CA GLY A 137 9.49 -16.05 -12.72
C GLY A 137 8.64 -15.96 -11.47
N GLY A 138 8.38 -17.13 -10.92
CA GLY A 138 7.69 -17.31 -9.64
C GLY A 138 8.65 -17.75 -8.55
N PHE A 139 8.17 -17.70 -7.33
CA PHE A 139 8.84 -18.31 -6.18
C PHE A 139 7.81 -18.77 -5.14
N ASN A 140 8.18 -19.78 -4.39
CA ASN A 140 7.42 -20.24 -3.22
C ASN A 140 8.36 -20.49 -2.03
N SER A 141 7.83 -21.10 -0.97
CA SER A 141 8.59 -21.38 0.25
C SER A 141 9.81 -22.30 0.03
N SER A 142 9.86 -23.04 -1.06
CA SER A 142 10.85 -24.12 -1.28
C SER A 142 11.76 -23.85 -2.46
N ALA A 143 11.33 -23.07 -3.46
CA ALA A 143 12.05 -22.92 -4.72
C ALA A 143 11.80 -21.58 -5.41
N VAL A 144 12.77 -21.20 -6.24
CA VAL A 144 12.61 -20.22 -7.31
C VAL A 144 12.22 -20.99 -8.57
N LEU A 145 11.26 -20.46 -9.32
CA LEU A 145 10.63 -21.08 -10.48
C LEU A 145 10.83 -20.15 -11.69
N PRO A 146 11.97 -20.25 -12.39
CA PRO A 146 12.21 -19.42 -13.58
C PRO A 146 11.12 -19.65 -14.64
N ASP A 147 10.86 -18.62 -15.44
CA ASP A 147 9.87 -18.62 -16.54
C ASP A 147 8.41 -18.88 -16.13
N GLN A 148 8.15 -19.01 -14.83
CA GLN A 148 6.79 -19.17 -14.32
C GLN A 148 6.16 -17.80 -14.00
N SER A 149 5.47 -17.23 -14.96
CA SER A 149 4.85 -15.89 -14.83
C SER A 149 3.55 -15.87 -14.02
N TYR A 150 3.04 -17.02 -13.60
CA TYR A 150 1.79 -17.14 -12.85
C TYR A 150 1.97 -18.06 -11.63
N MET A 151 1.53 -17.56 -10.48
CA MET A 151 1.50 -18.32 -9.23
C MET A 151 0.12 -18.25 -8.63
N ASN A 152 -0.44 -19.39 -8.21
CA ASN A 152 -1.70 -19.41 -7.49
C ASN A 152 -1.65 -20.35 -6.27
N ASP A 153 -2.53 -20.08 -5.33
CA ASP A 153 -2.74 -20.93 -4.17
C ASP A 153 -4.22 -20.86 -3.77
N THR A 154 -4.85 -22.00 -3.70
CA THR A 154 -6.25 -22.16 -3.32
C THR A 154 -6.44 -22.49 -1.84
N SER A 155 -5.35 -22.55 -1.07
CA SER A 155 -5.40 -22.79 0.39
C SER A 155 -6.15 -21.67 1.08
N LEU A 156 -7.15 -22.02 1.89
CA LEU A 156 -7.96 -21.05 2.62
C LEU A 156 -7.22 -20.45 3.82
N TYR A 157 -6.24 -21.18 4.35
CA TYR A 157 -5.48 -20.80 5.53
C TYR A 157 -4.02 -21.25 5.40
N PHE A 158 -3.08 -20.39 5.75
CA PHE A 158 -1.66 -20.71 5.89
C PHE A 158 -0.99 -21.38 4.68
N GLY A 159 -1.46 -21.10 3.48
CA GLY A 159 -0.81 -21.60 2.27
C GLY A 159 0.65 -21.15 2.14
N PRO A 160 1.45 -21.79 1.28
CA PRO A 160 2.86 -21.48 1.10
C PRO A 160 3.02 -20.01 0.70
N LYS A 161 4.01 -19.35 1.28
CA LYS A 161 4.39 -18.00 0.84
C LYS A 161 4.89 -18.09 -0.58
N GLN A 162 4.31 -17.30 -1.47
CA GLN A 162 4.65 -17.31 -2.88
C GLN A 162 4.52 -15.92 -3.49
N GLY A 163 5.18 -15.73 -4.59
CA GLY A 163 5.15 -14.48 -5.32
C GLY A 163 5.67 -14.64 -6.74
N VAL A 164 5.73 -13.53 -7.44
CA VAL A 164 6.32 -13.40 -8.76
C VAL A 164 7.41 -12.34 -8.73
N TYR A 165 8.39 -12.45 -9.62
CA TYR A 165 9.49 -11.50 -9.76
C TYR A 165 9.74 -11.15 -11.22
N ALA A 166 10.37 -9.99 -11.43
CA ALA A 166 10.99 -9.61 -12.69
C ALA A 166 12.43 -9.16 -12.42
N ARG A 167 13.38 -9.62 -13.23
CA ARG A 167 14.72 -9.06 -13.30
C ARG A 167 14.80 -8.06 -14.44
N PHE A 168 15.61 -7.04 -14.27
CA PHE A 168 15.71 -5.91 -15.19
C PHE A 168 17.14 -5.79 -15.72
N GLU A 169 17.26 -5.61 -17.05
CA GLU A 169 18.55 -5.49 -17.73
C GLU A 169 19.09 -4.06 -17.72
N ASN A 170 20.41 -3.97 -17.70
CA ASN A 170 21.14 -2.71 -17.94
C ASN A 170 20.80 -1.55 -16.99
N VAL A 171 20.32 -1.83 -15.78
CA VAL A 171 20.08 -0.80 -14.77
C VAL A 171 21.41 -0.26 -14.24
N LYS A 172 21.54 1.07 -14.22
CA LYS A 172 22.71 1.77 -13.67
C LYS A 172 22.37 2.37 -12.31
N ALA A 173 23.36 2.52 -11.44
CA ALA A 173 23.17 3.19 -10.15
C ALA A 173 22.67 4.65 -10.29
N THR A 174 22.83 5.28 -11.46
CA THR A 174 22.31 6.62 -11.77
C THR A 174 20.86 6.62 -12.23
N ASP A 175 20.26 5.48 -12.50
CA ASP A 175 18.90 5.38 -12.99
C ASP A 175 17.91 5.52 -11.84
N THR A 176 16.71 5.94 -12.20
CA THR A 176 15.56 5.98 -11.29
C THR A 176 14.50 5.01 -11.78
N ILE A 177 14.09 4.11 -10.90
CA ILE A 177 13.04 3.14 -11.17
C ILE A 177 11.75 3.60 -10.48
N TRP A 178 10.69 3.62 -11.25
CA TRP A 178 9.38 4.00 -10.79
C TRP A 178 8.48 2.78 -10.70
N VAL A 179 7.74 2.67 -9.59
CA VAL A 179 6.73 1.62 -9.42
C VAL A 179 5.41 2.29 -9.07
N ARG A 180 4.43 2.19 -9.98
CA ARG A 180 3.07 2.65 -9.78
C ARG A 180 2.23 1.50 -9.29
N TYR A 181 1.63 1.66 -8.13
CA TYR A 181 0.91 0.60 -7.43
C TYR A 181 -0.56 1.00 -7.28
N GLY A 182 -1.42 0.43 -8.11
CA GLY A 182 -2.87 0.59 -8.02
C GLY A 182 -3.51 -0.49 -7.15
N LEU A 183 -4.52 -0.10 -6.41
CA LEU A 183 -5.30 -0.96 -5.51
C LEU A 183 -6.79 -0.87 -5.86
N SER A 184 -7.49 -1.99 -5.74
CA SER A 184 -8.95 -2.05 -5.75
C SER A 184 -9.44 -3.17 -4.83
N TRP A 185 -10.67 -3.02 -4.36
CA TRP A 185 -11.40 -4.06 -3.65
C TRP A 185 -12.37 -4.82 -4.56
N LEU A 186 -12.48 -4.45 -5.85
CA LEU A 186 -13.47 -5.00 -6.79
C LEU A 186 -12.85 -5.96 -7.80
N SER A 187 -11.79 -5.56 -8.49
CA SER A 187 -11.13 -6.40 -9.50
C SER A 187 -9.73 -5.90 -9.86
N ILE A 188 -8.96 -6.73 -10.58
CA ILE A 188 -7.65 -6.37 -11.16
C ILE A 188 -7.82 -5.23 -12.18
N GLU A 189 -8.83 -5.30 -13.05
CA GLU A 189 -9.11 -4.27 -14.05
C GLU A 189 -9.31 -2.91 -13.37
N ARG A 190 -10.10 -2.89 -12.29
CA ARG A 190 -10.34 -1.68 -11.52
C ARG A 190 -9.09 -1.15 -10.84
N ALA A 191 -8.21 -2.03 -10.35
CA ALA A 191 -6.91 -1.63 -9.80
C ALA A 191 -6.02 -0.98 -10.86
N CYS A 192 -6.01 -1.52 -12.09
CA CYS A 192 -5.29 -0.95 -13.22
C CYS A 192 -5.88 0.40 -13.66
N GLU A 193 -7.21 0.49 -13.78
CA GLU A 193 -7.91 1.76 -14.07
C GLU A 193 -7.60 2.84 -13.03
N ASN A 194 -7.62 2.50 -11.74
CA ASN A 194 -7.24 3.41 -10.67
C ASN A 194 -5.80 3.90 -10.86
N ALA A 195 -4.85 2.98 -11.15
CA ALA A 195 -3.45 3.31 -11.39
C ALA A 195 -3.28 4.29 -12.56
N GLU A 196 -3.94 4.02 -13.68
CA GLU A 196 -3.85 4.79 -14.91
C GLU A 196 -4.52 6.17 -14.79
N ASN A 197 -5.68 6.24 -14.13
CA ASN A 197 -6.43 7.48 -13.97
C ASN A 197 -5.81 8.43 -12.93
N GLU A 198 -5.34 7.91 -11.79
CA GLU A 198 -4.84 8.77 -10.71
C GLU A 198 -3.38 9.19 -10.91
N VAL A 199 -2.54 8.32 -11.50
CA VAL A 199 -1.08 8.56 -11.68
C VAL A 199 -0.63 8.18 -13.10
N GLY A 200 -1.40 8.56 -14.12
CA GLY A 200 -1.09 8.27 -15.53
C GLY A 200 0.16 8.98 -16.06
N ASP A 201 0.47 10.14 -15.53
CA ASP A 201 1.62 10.96 -15.94
C ASP A 201 2.95 10.56 -15.28
N TRP A 202 2.93 9.68 -14.29
CA TRP A 202 4.10 9.24 -13.53
C TRP A 202 4.87 10.37 -12.82
N ASN A 203 4.21 11.49 -12.55
CA ASN A 203 4.85 12.67 -11.97
C ASN A 203 4.83 12.62 -10.44
N PHE A 204 5.92 12.13 -9.85
CA PHE A 204 6.08 11.97 -8.42
C PHE A 204 5.97 13.30 -7.65
N GLU A 205 6.61 14.35 -8.14
CA GLU A 205 6.61 15.65 -7.46
C GLU A 205 5.23 16.31 -7.51
N ARG A 206 4.46 16.10 -8.57
CA ARG A 206 3.05 16.51 -8.64
C ARG A 206 2.25 15.76 -7.58
N LEU A 207 2.33 14.43 -7.59
CA LEU A 207 1.60 13.58 -6.65
C LEU A 207 1.93 13.91 -5.20
N ARG A 208 3.22 14.06 -4.87
CA ARG A 208 3.68 14.45 -3.54
C ARG A 208 3.07 15.79 -3.10
N ARG A 209 3.13 16.83 -3.97
CA ARG A 209 2.56 18.14 -3.66
C ARG A 209 1.04 18.11 -3.48
N GLU A 210 0.34 17.35 -4.31
CA GLU A 210 -1.11 17.18 -4.20
C GLU A 210 -1.50 16.46 -2.90
N SER A 211 -0.80 15.40 -2.54
CA SER A 211 -0.99 14.68 -1.28
C SER A 211 -0.72 15.58 -0.07
N GLU A 212 0.40 16.31 -0.08
CA GLU A 212 0.72 17.28 0.98
C GLU A 212 -0.35 18.38 1.08
N LYS A 213 -0.82 18.92 -0.06
CA LYS A 213 -1.87 19.93 -0.09
C LYS A 213 -3.20 19.40 0.48
N ALA A 214 -3.55 18.14 0.15
CA ALA A 214 -4.75 17.50 0.71
C ALA A 214 -4.67 17.40 2.24
N TRP A 215 -3.54 16.98 2.79
CA TRP A 215 -3.33 16.92 4.23
C TRP A 215 -3.32 18.31 4.89
N ARG A 216 -2.67 19.30 4.28
CA ARG A 216 -2.71 20.68 4.78
C ARG A 216 -4.14 21.22 4.85
N LYS A 217 -4.95 20.95 3.80
CA LYS A 217 -6.37 21.31 3.80
C LYS A 217 -7.13 20.60 4.92
N LYS A 218 -6.88 19.30 5.13
CA LYS A 218 -7.54 18.49 6.15
C LYS A 218 -7.23 18.98 7.58
N LEU A 219 -6.00 19.43 7.81
CA LEU A 219 -5.52 19.88 9.12
C LEU A 219 -5.77 21.38 9.36
N ALA A 220 -6.08 22.18 8.34
CA ALA A 220 -6.23 23.63 8.41
C ALA A 220 -7.28 24.17 9.42
N PRO A 221 -8.40 23.44 9.70
CA PRO A 221 -9.36 23.89 10.71
C PRO A 221 -8.78 23.92 12.12
N ILE A 222 -7.71 23.17 12.39
CA ILE A 222 -7.12 23.05 13.72
C ILE A 222 -6.02 24.09 13.86
N LYS A 223 -6.23 25.04 14.78
CA LYS A 223 -5.25 26.10 15.11
C LYS A 223 -4.88 26.00 16.57
N ILE A 224 -3.57 26.00 16.84
CA ILE A 224 -3.03 25.98 18.21
C ILE A 224 -2.06 27.15 18.40
N ASP A 225 -2.13 27.77 19.55
CA ASP A 225 -1.07 28.66 19.99
C ASP A 225 0.07 27.81 20.56
N SER A 226 1.21 27.86 19.91
CA SER A 226 2.39 27.07 20.27
C SER A 226 3.41 27.84 21.10
N LYS A 227 3.12 29.10 21.49
CA LYS A 227 4.02 29.93 22.26
C LYS A 227 4.29 29.30 23.65
N GLY A 228 5.55 29.02 23.93
CA GLY A 228 5.97 28.42 25.20
C GLY A 228 5.71 26.91 25.34
N VAL A 229 5.21 26.26 24.30
CA VAL A 229 4.96 24.81 24.30
C VAL A 229 6.20 24.05 23.83
N ASP A 230 6.58 23.00 24.56
CA ASP A 230 7.68 22.11 24.18
C ASP A 230 7.43 21.45 22.83
N LYS A 231 8.45 21.41 21.97
CA LYS A 231 8.39 20.80 20.63
C LYS A 231 7.96 19.33 20.66
N LYS A 232 8.29 18.59 21.74
CA LYS A 232 7.87 17.20 21.91
C LYS A 232 6.36 17.09 22.09
N HIS A 233 5.76 17.96 22.87
CA HIS A 233 4.30 18.02 23.05
C HIS A 233 3.59 18.41 21.75
N LEU A 234 4.10 19.39 21.01
CA LEU A 234 3.57 19.75 19.70
C LEU A 234 3.63 18.60 18.70
N ARG A 235 4.74 17.86 18.67
CA ARG A 235 4.90 16.69 17.82
C ARG A 235 3.91 15.59 18.20
N ASN A 236 3.76 15.31 19.48
CA ASN A 236 2.80 14.31 19.96
C ASN A 236 1.36 14.69 19.62
N TYR A 237 1.01 15.95 19.81
CA TYR A 237 -0.32 16.46 19.46
C TYR A 237 -0.62 16.27 17.96
N TRP A 238 0.23 16.79 17.08
CA TRP A 238 0.03 16.67 15.64
C TRP A 238 0.08 15.23 15.15
N SER A 239 0.91 14.39 15.75
CA SER A 239 0.93 12.96 15.46
C SER A 239 -0.36 12.27 15.89
N GLY A 240 -0.97 12.66 17.00
CA GLY A 240 -2.28 12.18 17.44
C GLY A 240 -3.40 12.61 16.50
N VAL A 241 -3.43 13.89 16.15
CA VAL A 241 -4.39 14.45 15.18
C VAL A 241 -4.30 13.72 13.82
N TYR A 242 -3.09 13.57 13.29
CA TYR A 242 -2.86 12.84 12.04
C TYR A 242 -3.45 11.42 12.11
N ARG A 243 -3.16 10.68 13.18
CA ARG A 243 -3.66 9.31 13.35
C ARG A 243 -5.18 9.23 13.49
N ALA A 244 -5.82 10.22 14.10
CA ALA A 244 -7.28 10.28 14.20
C ALA A 244 -7.97 10.37 12.82
N PHE A 245 -7.27 10.87 11.79
CA PHE A 245 -7.78 10.93 10.42
C PHE A 245 -7.49 9.68 9.57
N LEU A 246 -6.78 8.67 10.08
CA LEU A 246 -6.42 7.49 9.29
C LEU A 246 -7.50 6.40 9.27
N SER A 247 -8.45 6.43 10.21
CA SER A 247 -9.54 5.45 10.29
C SER A 247 -10.80 6.11 10.85
N PRO A 248 -11.99 5.76 10.34
CA PRO A 248 -12.26 4.82 9.24
C PRO A 248 -11.80 5.37 7.88
N GLN A 249 -11.63 4.47 6.91
CA GLN A 249 -11.16 4.81 5.56
C GLN A 249 -12.33 4.94 4.59
N ASP A 250 -12.22 5.91 3.67
CA ASP A 250 -13.20 6.12 2.60
C ASP A 250 -12.94 5.17 1.43
N TYR A 251 -13.75 4.15 1.28
CA TYR A 251 -13.74 3.19 0.18
C TYR A 251 -14.91 3.39 -0.78
N THR A 252 -15.46 4.58 -0.85
CA THR A 252 -16.58 4.89 -1.75
C THR A 252 -16.27 4.48 -3.18
N GLY A 253 -17.19 3.71 -3.78
CA GLY A 253 -17.03 3.13 -5.12
C GLY A 253 -16.24 1.82 -5.15
N GLU A 254 -15.84 1.26 -4.00
CA GLU A 254 -15.09 0.01 -3.87
C GLU A 254 -15.81 -1.01 -2.93
N ASN A 255 -17.11 -0.86 -2.73
CA ASN A 255 -17.88 -1.78 -1.89
C ASN A 255 -18.04 -3.14 -2.58
N GLN A 256 -17.56 -4.21 -1.94
CA GLN A 256 -17.63 -5.59 -2.44
C GLN A 256 -18.97 -6.29 -2.12
N LEU A 257 -19.75 -5.76 -1.19
CA LEU A 257 -20.83 -6.51 -0.55
C LEU A 257 -22.20 -6.19 -1.13
N TRP A 258 -22.43 -4.93 -1.52
CA TRP A 258 -23.68 -4.49 -2.15
C TRP A 258 -23.46 -3.29 -3.05
N ASN A 259 -24.34 -3.09 -4.00
CA ASN A 259 -24.34 -1.91 -4.87
C ASN A 259 -25.12 -0.76 -4.21
N SER A 260 -24.48 0.39 -4.06
CA SER A 260 -25.07 1.59 -3.48
C SER A 260 -24.42 2.85 -4.03
N THR A 261 -25.17 3.94 -4.08
CA THR A 261 -24.65 5.29 -4.38
C THR A 261 -24.25 6.06 -3.12
N GLU A 262 -24.49 5.48 -1.94
CA GLU A 262 -24.06 6.05 -0.67
C GLU A 262 -22.55 5.96 -0.47
N PRO A 263 -21.95 6.84 0.34
CA PRO A 263 -20.57 6.67 0.75
C PRO A 263 -20.35 5.30 1.39
N TYR A 264 -19.17 4.72 1.15
CA TYR A 264 -18.78 3.47 1.79
C TYR A 264 -17.48 3.68 2.58
N TYR A 265 -17.59 3.51 3.89
CA TYR A 265 -16.46 3.55 4.82
C TYR A 265 -16.30 2.19 5.47
N ASP A 266 -15.07 1.81 5.69
CA ASP A 266 -14.71 0.58 6.40
C ASP A 266 -13.51 0.83 7.32
N SER A 267 -13.03 -0.22 7.99
CA SER A 267 -11.96 -0.12 9.01
C SER A 267 -12.36 0.79 10.17
N TRP A 268 -13.57 0.59 10.68
CA TRP A 268 -14.15 1.40 11.74
C TRP A 268 -13.38 1.34 13.05
N TYR A 269 -12.76 0.23 13.32
CA TYR A 269 -11.85 0.06 14.45
C TYR A 269 -12.47 0.37 15.80
N CYS A 270 -13.47 -0.42 16.19
CA CYS A 270 -14.23 -0.30 17.43
C CYS A 270 -15.06 0.99 17.51
N ILE A 271 -16.26 1.00 16.89
CA ILE A 271 -17.17 2.15 16.93
C ILE A 271 -17.55 2.55 18.36
N TRP A 272 -17.69 1.57 19.26
CA TRP A 272 -17.98 1.78 20.68
C TRP A 272 -16.88 2.55 21.44
N ASP A 273 -15.68 2.62 20.87
CA ASP A 273 -14.60 3.51 21.34
C ASP A 273 -14.57 4.83 20.58
N THR A 274 -14.66 4.79 19.24
CA THR A 274 -14.50 5.99 18.41
C THR A 274 -15.65 6.99 18.58
N PHE A 275 -16.86 6.54 18.97
CA PHE A 275 -17.98 7.45 19.19
C PHE A 275 -17.71 8.47 20.31
N ARG A 276 -16.88 8.15 21.28
CA ARG A 276 -16.54 9.03 22.41
C ARG A 276 -15.51 10.11 22.08
N GLY A 277 -14.69 9.90 21.08
CA GLY A 277 -13.55 10.78 20.77
C GLY A 277 -13.45 11.15 19.31
N VAL A 278 -13.26 10.18 18.41
CA VAL A 278 -12.98 10.41 16.99
C VAL A 278 -14.18 11.06 16.29
N HIS A 279 -15.40 10.55 16.46
CA HIS A 279 -16.58 11.12 15.81
C HIS A 279 -16.93 12.52 16.32
N PRO A 280 -16.92 12.83 17.62
CA PRO A 280 -17.05 14.21 18.11
C PRO A 280 -15.94 15.13 17.57
N PHE A 281 -14.71 14.65 17.47
CA PHE A 281 -13.63 15.42 16.85
C PHE A 281 -13.93 15.76 15.38
N TYR A 282 -14.36 14.79 14.57
CA TYR A 282 -14.76 15.03 13.18
C TYR A 282 -15.94 16.02 13.08
N MET A 283 -16.88 15.98 14.01
CA MET A 283 -18.00 16.96 14.05
C MET A 283 -17.52 18.41 14.22
N LEU A 284 -16.36 18.61 14.84
CA LEU A 284 -15.79 19.95 15.04
C LEU A 284 -14.92 20.40 13.86
N VAL A 285 -14.16 19.45 13.25
CA VAL A 285 -13.11 19.83 12.31
C VAL A 285 -13.38 19.40 10.86
N ASP A 286 -14.26 18.41 10.64
CA ASP A 286 -14.59 17.87 9.31
C ASP A 286 -16.00 17.27 9.25
N THR A 287 -16.98 18.13 9.34
CA THR A 287 -18.40 17.77 9.34
C THR A 287 -18.85 17.01 8.08
N ILE A 288 -18.19 17.28 6.93
CA ILE A 288 -18.50 16.61 5.67
C ILE A 288 -18.14 15.12 5.77
N SER A 289 -16.92 14.80 6.19
CA SER A 289 -16.51 13.40 6.37
C SER A 289 -17.37 12.71 7.44
N GLN A 290 -17.69 13.40 8.53
CA GLN A 290 -18.57 12.83 9.56
C GLN A 290 -19.96 12.50 9.02
N SER A 291 -20.57 13.39 8.25
CA SER A 291 -21.86 13.13 7.61
C SER A 291 -21.81 11.92 6.66
N ARG A 292 -20.73 11.81 5.87
CA ARG A 292 -20.52 10.68 4.97
C ARG A 292 -20.35 9.35 5.73
N MET A 293 -19.62 9.36 6.85
CA MET A 293 -19.47 8.20 7.74
C MET A 293 -20.82 7.73 8.29
N VAL A 294 -21.65 8.66 8.78
CA VAL A 294 -22.99 8.33 9.30
C VAL A 294 -23.87 7.72 8.20
N ARG A 295 -23.85 8.29 6.99
CA ARG A 295 -24.59 7.74 5.85
C ARG A 295 -24.12 6.33 5.50
N SER A 296 -22.80 6.09 5.54
CA SER A 296 -22.23 4.77 5.34
C SER A 296 -22.71 3.76 6.38
N LEU A 297 -22.76 4.14 7.65
CA LEU A 297 -23.27 3.27 8.71
C LEU A 297 -24.76 2.94 8.53
N ILE A 298 -25.56 3.93 8.14
CA ILE A 298 -26.99 3.73 7.83
C ILE A 298 -27.16 2.77 6.64
N ASP A 299 -26.36 2.96 5.60
CA ASP A 299 -26.39 2.08 4.41
C ASP A 299 -25.95 0.65 4.76
N THR A 300 -24.91 0.51 5.56
CA THR A 300 -24.45 -0.79 6.09
C THR A 300 -25.56 -1.49 6.88
N GLN A 301 -26.23 -0.77 7.79
CA GLN A 301 -27.31 -1.34 8.58
C GLN A 301 -28.50 -1.79 7.72
N LYS A 302 -28.85 -1.02 6.69
CA LYS A 302 -29.93 -1.38 5.75
C LYS A 302 -29.65 -2.68 4.99
N HIS A 303 -28.41 -2.95 4.63
CA HIS A 303 -28.03 -4.10 3.81
C HIS A 303 -27.62 -5.33 4.64
N LEU A 304 -26.98 -5.12 5.80
CA LEU A 304 -26.48 -6.20 6.64
C LEU A 304 -27.33 -6.47 7.88
N GLY A 305 -28.21 -5.55 8.27
CA GLY A 305 -29.07 -5.68 9.44
C GLY A 305 -28.44 -5.22 10.76
N TRP A 306 -27.11 -4.95 10.78
CA TRP A 306 -26.39 -4.47 11.95
C TRP A 306 -25.31 -3.44 11.58
N LEU A 307 -24.76 -2.78 12.58
CA LEU A 307 -23.63 -1.88 12.42
C LEU A 307 -22.31 -2.66 12.55
N PRO A 308 -21.25 -2.25 11.86
CA PRO A 308 -19.91 -2.79 12.10
C PRO A 308 -19.45 -2.42 13.51
N ASP A 309 -18.65 -3.28 14.10
CA ASP A 309 -18.03 -3.08 15.43
C ASP A 309 -16.62 -2.50 15.30
#